data_d49a93c3cabff17326c796f98c9aaff5
#
_entry.id   d49a93c3cabff17326c796f98c9aaff5
#
_cell.length_a   1.000
_cell.length_b   1.000
_cell.length_c   1.000
_cell.angle_alpha   90.00
_cell.angle_beta   90.00
_cell.angle_gamma   90.00
#
_symmetry.space_group_name_H-M   'P 1'
#
loop_
_entity.id
_entity.type
_entity.pdbx_description
1 polymer ?
#
loop_
_entity_poly.entity_id
_entity_poly.type
_entity_poly.pdbx_seq_one_letter_code
_entity_poly.pdbx_strand_id
1 'polypeptide(L)'
;MVFTPARPALASIEQSPGTPTAVVVHGSRYVRLGELAPALPTDLTVLLRQWDRYAADVEAIVGSMNTVRRIASNGVSTDYGVFGAPVRDTSTYCAIGNYRGQLMQAALDTSTDTPPDAVRRRVTADLEMRRASGAPFIALTGSARARGTSTPIALDDDALTLDWEAELAVIIGRRAWQLPRERAMSVVAGYSIANDLTLRGAVFRDDVPALGGDWLASKARPGSLPLGPLFVPATRATNPDDLAIQLKLNGEIMQSDRTSDMLFGVVDIISHISQLTPLLPGDVVCTGSPAGFGSHYGRYLRPHDEMEIGIEGLGSQRTRVASARNRSN
;
A
#
# COMPACT_ATOMS: atom_id res chain seq x y z
N MET A 1 -5.17 -11.20 -14.70
CA MET A 1 -5.97 -11.65 -13.54
C MET A 1 -6.98 -10.57 -13.23
N VAL A 2 -8.21 -10.91 -12.90
CA VAL A 2 -9.20 -9.94 -12.39
C VAL A 2 -9.13 -10.01 -10.87
N PHE A 3 -8.62 -8.95 -10.25
CA PHE A 3 -8.53 -8.84 -8.79
C PHE A 3 -9.81 -8.19 -8.26
N THR A 4 -10.87 -8.96 -8.11
CA THR A 4 -12.13 -8.48 -7.52
C THR A 4 -12.28 -9.11 -6.14
N PRO A 5 -12.56 -8.34 -5.08
CA PRO A 5 -12.83 -8.94 -3.78
C PRO A 5 -14.07 -9.83 -3.86
N ALA A 6 -13.92 -11.06 -3.41
CA ALA A 6 -15.02 -12.04 -3.39
C ALA A 6 -16.12 -11.67 -2.37
N ARG A 7 -15.87 -10.72 -1.49
CA ARG A 7 -16.73 -10.31 -0.36
C ARG A 7 -16.85 -8.79 -0.29
N PRO A 8 -17.89 -8.25 0.36
CA PRO A 8 -18.00 -6.81 0.60
C PRO A 8 -16.77 -6.26 1.33
N ALA A 9 -16.32 -5.07 0.92
CA ALA A 9 -15.21 -4.33 1.50
C ALA A 9 -15.65 -2.88 1.75
N LEU A 10 -14.89 -2.13 2.55
CA LEU A 10 -15.15 -0.72 2.74
C LEU A 10 -14.31 0.12 1.76
N ALA A 11 -14.80 1.31 1.47
CA ALA A 11 -14.06 2.33 0.74
C ALA A 11 -14.42 3.72 1.25
N SER A 12 -13.59 4.69 0.92
CA SER A 12 -13.89 6.11 1.08
C SER A 12 -14.25 6.69 -0.27
N ILE A 13 -15.38 7.37 -0.39
CA ILE A 13 -15.79 8.09 -1.60
C ILE A 13 -15.93 9.57 -1.27
N GLU A 14 -15.33 10.43 -2.09
CA GLU A 14 -15.48 11.88 -1.99
C GLU A 14 -16.71 12.32 -2.79
N GLN A 15 -17.71 12.87 -2.11
CA GLN A 15 -18.90 13.45 -2.72
C GLN A 15 -18.66 14.89 -3.20
N SER A 16 -17.79 15.59 -2.51
CA SER A 16 -17.20 16.88 -2.86
C SER A 16 -15.78 16.91 -2.31
N PRO A 17 -14.87 17.72 -2.84
CA PRO A 17 -13.50 17.81 -2.35
C PRO A 17 -13.46 18.00 -0.83
N GLY A 18 -12.76 17.11 -0.14
CA GLY A 18 -12.61 17.16 1.33
C GLY A 18 -13.78 16.60 2.14
N THR A 19 -14.82 16.02 1.51
CA THR A 19 -15.96 15.42 2.23
C THR A 19 -16.06 13.92 1.97
N PRO A 20 -15.17 13.11 2.57
CA PRO A 20 -15.15 11.67 2.38
C PRO A 20 -16.34 11.01 3.08
N THR A 21 -16.88 10.00 2.44
CA THR A 21 -17.97 9.18 2.99
C THR A 21 -17.61 7.72 2.91
N ALA A 22 -17.73 7.02 4.03
CA ALA A 22 -17.53 5.58 4.10
C ALA A 22 -18.66 4.85 3.38
N VAL A 23 -18.28 3.92 2.52
CA VAL A 23 -19.20 3.08 1.74
C VAL A 23 -18.85 1.61 1.90
N VAL A 24 -19.83 0.73 1.67
CA VAL A 24 -19.60 -0.72 1.52
C VAL A 24 -19.73 -1.06 0.04
N VAL A 25 -18.68 -1.63 -0.51
CA VAL A 25 -18.55 -2.00 -1.92
C VAL A 25 -18.70 -3.51 -2.08
N HIS A 26 -19.44 -3.96 -3.08
CA HIS A 26 -19.47 -5.35 -3.54
C HIS A 26 -19.63 -5.40 -5.06
N GLY A 27 -18.73 -6.10 -5.74
CA GLY A 27 -18.65 -6.06 -7.20
C GLY A 27 -18.40 -4.63 -7.70
N SER A 28 -19.22 -4.19 -8.65
CA SER A 28 -19.17 -2.83 -9.24
C SER A 28 -20.17 -1.85 -8.60
N ARG A 29 -20.66 -2.11 -7.41
CA ARG A 29 -21.68 -1.27 -6.74
C ARG A 29 -21.34 -1.01 -5.29
N TYR A 30 -21.86 0.09 -4.75
CA TYR A 30 -21.70 0.44 -3.34
C TYR A 30 -22.98 1.04 -2.74
N VAL A 31 -23.08 1.00 -1.40
CA VAL A 31 -24.04 1.77 -0.59
C VAL A 31 -23.30 2.51 0.51
N ARG A 32 -23.83 3.62 0.99
CA ARG A 32 -23.24 4.37 2.11
C ARG A 32 -23.28 3.53 3.39
N LEU A 33 -22.19 3.53 4.15
CA LEU A 33 -22.14 2.81 5.43
C LEU A 33 -23.21 3.31 6.41
N GLY A 34 -23.44 4.62 6.47
CA GLY A 34 -24.47 5.22 7.33
C GLY A 34 -25.91 4.81 6.99
N GLU A 35 -26.19 4.34 5.77
CA GLU A 35 -27.49 3.77 5.41
C GLU A 35 -27.68 2.34 5.94
N LEU A 36 -26.57 1.62 6.16
CA LEU A 36 -26.58 0.26 6.71
C LEU A 36 -26.51 0.29 8.24
N ALA A 37 -25.77 1.24 8.80
CA ALA A 37 -25.50 1.39 10.22
C ALA A 37 -25.35 2.87 10.60
N PRO A 38 -26.44 3.59 10.89
CA PRO A 38 -26.41 5.03 11.20
C PRO A 38 -25.59 5.40 12.44
N ALA A 39 -25.32 4.44 13.32
CA ALA A 39 -24.50 4.65 14.53
C ALA A 39 -22.99 4.66 14.27
N LEU A 40 -22.54 4.23 13.08
CA LEU A 40 -21.12 4.20 12.75
C LEU A 40 -20.64 5.55 12.19
N PRO A 41 -19.35 5.89 12.37
CA PRO A 41 -18.76 7.04 11.72
C PRO A 41 -18.96 7.01 10.20
N THR A 42 -19.31 8.15 9.64
CA THR A 42 -19.46 8.30 8.17
C THR A 42 -18.11 8.53 7.46
N ASP A 43 -17.06 8.81 8.19
CA ASP A 43 -15.69 8.92 7.67
C ASP A 43 -14.89 7.65 8.02
N LEU A 44 -14.36 6.98 6.99
CA LEU A 44 -13.62 5.73 7.17
C LEU A 44 -12.33 5.93 7.98
N THR A 45 -11.66 7.08 7.87
CA THR A 45 -10.49 7.41 8.71
C THR A 45 -10.86 7.45 10.19
N VAL A 46 -11.98 8.09 10.54
CA VAL A 46 -12.48 8.16 11.93
C VAL A 46 -12.84 6.77 12.44
N LEU A 47 -13.48 5.95 11.61
CA LEU A 47 -13.83 4.57 11.94
C LEU A 47 -12.58 3.73 12.22
N LEU A 48 -11.56 3.81 11.34
CA LEU A 48 -10.32 3.03 11.46
C LEU A 48 -9.49 3.46 12.67
N ARG A 49 -9.48 4.75 13.02
CA ARG A 49 -8.83 5.26 14.25
C ARG A 49 -9.51 4.79 15.53
N GLN A 50 -10.75 4.33 15.44
CA GLN A 50 -11.54 3.77 16.53
C GLN A 50 -11.92 2.30 16.26
N TRP A 51 -11.07 1.57 15.54
CA TRP A 51 -11.35 0.21 15.07
C TRP A 51 -11.74 -0.73 16.19
N ASP A 52 -11.08 -0.67 17.35
CA ASP A 52 -11.44 -1.47 18.53
C ASP A 52 -12.92 -1.37 18.91
N ARG A 53 -13.51 -0.19 18.74
CA ARG A 53 -14.91 0.06 19.07
C ARG A 53 -15.87 -0.48 18.03
N TYR A 54 -15.49 -0.42 16.74
CA TYR A 54 -16.43 -0.63 15.64
C TYR A 54 -16.16 -1.90 14.82
N ALA A 55 -15.08 -2.63 15.11
CA ALA A 55 -14.69 -3.81 14.35
C ALA A 55 -15.81 -4.85 14.23
N ALA A 56 -16.48 -5.17 15.35
CA ALA A 56 -17.56 -6.16 15.39
C ALA A 56 -18.76 -5.75 14.53
N ASP A 57 -19.14 -4.47 14.56
CA ASP A 57 -20.25 -3.95 13.75
C ASP A 57 -19.91 -3.97 12.26
N VAL A 58 -18.68 -3.56 11.92
CA VAL A 58 -18.18 -3.62 10.53
C VAL A 58 -18.18 -5.06 10.03
N GLU A 59 -17.65 -6.00 10.82
CA GLU A 59 -17.62 -7.42 10.46
C GLU A 59 -19.02 -7.99 10.24
N ALA A 60 -19.98 -7.62 11.07
CA ALA A 60 -21.38 -8.03 10.91
C ALA A 60 -21.96 -7.50 9.59
N ILE A 61 -21.67 -6.23 9.24
CA ILE A 61 -22.16 -5.60 8.00
C ILE A 61 -21.53 -6.27 6.78
N VAL A 62 -20.19 -6.34 6.68
CA VAL A 62 -19.51 -6.90 5.51
C VAL A 62 -19.71 -8.40 5.35
N GLY A 63 -20.07 -9.10 6.45
CA GLY A 63 -20.41 -10.53 6.46
C GLY A 63 -21.86 -10.85 6.10
N SER A 64 -22.75 -9.84 6.07
CA SER A 64 -24.17 -10.05 5.93
C SER A 64 -24.61 -10.25 4.49
N MET A 65 -25.36 -11.32 4.24
CA MET A 65 -26.04 -11.54 2.95
C MET A 65 -27.10 -10.47 2.65
N ASN A 66 -27.69 -9.86 3.69
CA ASN A 66 -28.62 -8.74 3.50
C ASN A 66 -27.89 -7.52 2.95
N THR A 67 -26.66 -7.24 3.41
CA THR A 67 -25.81 -6.19 2.84
C THR A 67 -25.53 -6.45 1.35
N VAL A 68 -25.16 -7.68 0.98
CA VAL A 68 -24.93 -8.05 -0.43
C VAL A 68 -26.19 -7.82 -1.27
N ARG A 69 -27.36 -8.28 -0.79
CA ARG A 69 -28.65 -8.07 -1.48
C ARG A 69 -28.98 -6.58 -1.63
N ARG A 70 -28.78 -5.79 -0.58
CA ARG A 70 -29.05 -4.34 -0.61
C ARG A 70 -28.14 -3.60 -1.58
N ILE A 71 -26.85 -3.97 -1.65
CA ILE A 71 -25.93 -3.41 -2.63
C ILE A 71 -26.37 -3.79 -4.06
N ALA A 72 -26.78 -5.04 -4.28
CA ALA A 72 -27.21 -5.49 -5.60
C ALA A 72 -28.49 -4.76 -6.07
N SER A 73 -29.46 -4.52 -5.19
CA SER A 73 -30.74 -3.89 -5.54
C SER A 73 -30.64 -2.36 -5.62
N ASN A 74 -30.02 -1.71 -4.64
CA ASN A 74 -30.08 -0.27 -4.43
C ASN A 74 -28.73 0.43 -4.51
N GLY A 75 -27.64 -0.32 -4.73
CA GLY A 75 -26.28 0.26 -4.78
C GLY A 75 -26.07 1.15 -6.00
N VAL A 76 -25.21 2.15 -5.85
CA VAL A 76 -24.73 3.03 -6.91
C VAL A 76 -23.54 2.35 -7.62
N SER A 77 -23.39 2.56 -8.94
CA SER A 77 -22.20 2.07 -9.66
C SER A 77 -20.92 2.72 -9.13
N THR A 78 -19.86 1.93 -9.02
CA THR A 78 -18.52 2.42 -8.66
C THR A 78 -17.91 3.34 -9.72
N ASP A 79 -18.42 3.33 -10.96
CA ASP A 79 -17.96 4.21 -12.05
C ASP A 79 -18.21 5.71 -11.75
N TYR A 80 -19.17 6.00 -10.87
CA TYR A 80 -19.49 7.37 -10.43
C TYR A 80 -18.76 7.76 -9.13
N GLY A 81 -17.91 6.87 -8.58
CA GLY A 81 -17.20 7.10 -7.33
C GLY A 81 -15.82 7.74 -7.52
N VAL A 82 -15.57 8.84 -6.84
CA VAL A 82 -14.21 9.38 -6.66
C VAL A 82 -13.63 8.74 -5.40
N PHE A 83 -12.80 7.72 -5.56
CA PHE A 83 -12.24 6.98 -4.44
C PHE A 83 -11.13 7.78 -3.74
N GLY A 84 -11.39 8.12 -2.47
CA GLY A 84 -10.41 8.65 -1.52
C GLY A 84 -9.57 7.55 -0.88
N ALA A 85 -8.53 7.94 -0.14
CA ALA A 85 -7.78 6.98 0.68
C ALA A 85 -8.63 6.46 1.85
N PRO A 86 -8.55 5.16 2.19
CA PRO A 86 -9.26 4.60 3.35
C PRO A 86 -8.88 5.27 4.67
N VAL A 87 -7.63 5.65 4.80
CA VAL A 87 -7.11 6.39 5.95
C VAL A 87 -6.20 7.51 5.48
N ARG A 88 -6.28 8.67 6.17
CA ARG A 88 -5.54 9.90 5.84
C ARG A 88 -4.83 10.44 7.07
N ASP A 89 -3.86 11.33 6.85
CA ASP A 89 -3.12 12.04 7.91
C ASP A 89 -2.62 11.10 9.01
N THR A 90 -1.88 10.09 8.59
CA THR A 90 -1.44 8.98 9.45
C THR A 90 0.03 8.68 9.23
N SER A 91 0.71 8.14 10.25
CA SER A 91 2.09 7.68 10.11
C SER A 91 2.16 6.56 9.08
N THR A 92 3.15 6.64 8.20
CA THR A 92 3.40 5.60 7.20
C THR A 92 4.79 5.01 7.44
N TYR A 93 4.83 3.73 7.70
CA TYR A 93 6.04 2.92 7.84
C TYR A 93 6.24 2.11 6.57
N CYS A 94 7.45 2.15 6.00
CA CYS A 94 7.77 1.44 4.76
C CYS A 94 8.88 0.42 5.02
N ALA A 95 8.63 -0.84 4.71
CA ALA A 95 9.65 -1.90 4.77
C ALA A 95 10.51 -1.84 3.51
N ILE A 96 11.74 -1.38 3.65
CA ILE A 96 12.65 -1.16 2.54
C ILE A 96 13.43 -2.45 2.21
N GLY A 97 13.48 -2.81 0.92
CA GLY A 97 14.21 -3.98 0.46
C GLY A 97 13.72 -5.26 1.15
N ASN A 98 12.43 -5.55 1.05
CA ASN A 98 11.78 -6.66 1.75
C ASN A 98 11.33 -7.81 0.82
N TYR A 99 11.57 -7.74 -0.48
CA TYR A 99 11.32 -8.85 -1.41
C TYR A 99 12.63 -9.46 -1.89
N ARG A 100 12.73 -10.79 -1.88
CA ARG A 100 13.95 -11.53 -2.30
C ARG A 100 14.26 -11.29 -3.76
N GLY A 101 13.24 -11.40 -4.63
CA GLY A 101 13.36 -11.15 -6.07
C GLY A 101 13.81 -9.72 -6.36
N GLN A 102 13.29 -8.73 -5.65
CA GLN A 102 13.69 -7.33 -5.82
C GLN A 102 15.16 -7.10 -5.44
N LEU A 103 15.61 -7.63 -4.32
CA LEU A 103 17.01 -7.49 -3.86
C LEU A 103 17.97 -8.21 -4.80
N MET A 104 17.58 -9.37 -5.32
CA MET A 104 18.35 -10.11 -6.33
C MET A 104 18.46 -9.30 -7.63
N GLN A 105 17.35 -8.74 -8.13
CA GLN A 105 17.33 -7.94 -9.34
C GLN A 105 18.20 -6.69 -9.19
N ALA A 106 18.03 -5.94 -8.10
CA ALA A 106 18.84 -4.73 -7.85
C ALA A 106 20.35 -5.04 -7.79
N ALA A 107 20.72 -6.15 -7.18
CA ALA A 107 22.14 -6.57 -7.13
C ALA A 107 22.68 -6.96 -8.51
N LEU A 108 21.88 -7.60 -9.35
CA LEU A 108 22.28 -7.94 -10.73
C LEU A 108 22.41 -6.69 -11.60
N ASP A 109 21.48 -5.74 -11.47
CA ASP A 109 21.48 -4.50 -12.25
C ASP A 109 22.68 -3.59 -11.94
N THR A 110 23.18 -3.65 -10.69
CA THR A 110 24.30 -2.82 -10.24
C THR A 110 25.68 -3.49 -10.34
N SER A 111 25.74 -4.79 -10.61
CA SER A 111 26.99 -5.56 -10.64
C SER A 111 27.47 -5.74 -12.08
N THR A 112 28.26 -4.78 -12.58
CA THR A 112 28.78 -4.81 -13.97
C THR A 112 29.97 -5.75 -14.17
N ASP A 113 30.83 -5.92 -13.14
CA ASP A 113 32.12 -6.61 -13.25
C ASP A 113 32.14 -8.01 -12.61
N THR A 114 31.03 -8.43 -12.03
CA THR A 114 30.90 -9.72 -11.33
C THR A 114 29.98 -10.67 -12.13
N PRO A 115 30.41 -11.91 -12.39
CA PRO A 115 29.56 -12.89 -13.10
C PRO A 115 28.21 -13.05 -12.41
N PRO A 116 27.08 -13.10 -13.16
CA PRO A 116 25.72 -13.18 -12.59
C PRO A 116 25.53 -14.30 -11.56
N ASP A 117 26.12 -15.48 -11.79
CA ASP A 117 26.00 -16.60 -10.85
C ASP A 117 26.73 -16.35 -9.52
N ALA A 118 27.84 -15.60 -9.55
CA ALA A 118 28.51 -15.21 -8.31
C ALA A 118 27.69 -14.18 -7.54
N VAL A 119 27.06 -13.23 -8.24
CA VAL A 119 26.10 -12.28 -7.63
C VAL A 119 24.94 -13.04 -6.99
N ARG A 120 24.31 -13.98 -7.72
CA ARG A 120 23.19 -14.79 -7.21
C ARG A 120 23.56 -15.55 -5.93
N ARG A 121 24.72 -16.26 -5.93
CA ARG A 121 25.17 -16.99 -4.74
C ARG A 121 25.38 -16.08 -3.54
N ARG A 122 26.07 -14.94 -3.75
CA ARG A 122 26.32 -13.96 -2.68
C ARG A 122 25.00 -13.44 -2.10
N VAL A 123 24.10 -12.93 -2.96
CA VAL A 123 22.82 -12.36 -2.54
C VAL A 123 21.95 -13.41 -1.82
N THR A 124 21.91 -14.64 -2.33
CA THR A 124 21.17 -15.71 -1.64
C THR A 124 21.70 -15.93 -0.21
N ALA A 125 23.00 -16.04 -0.03
CA ALA A 125 23.62 -16.20 1.29
C ALA A 125 23.33 -14.99 2.21
N ASP A 126 23.41 -13.76 1.68
CA ASP A 126 23.12 -12.54 2.44
C ASP A 126 21.64 -12.49 2.88
N LEU A 127 20.71 -12.91 2.01
CA LEU A 127 19.28 -12.99 2.33
C LEU A 127 18.98 -14.03 3.38
N GLU A 128 19.60 -15.22 3.29
CA GLU A 128 19.47 -16.28 4.31
C GLU A 128 19.99 -15.81 5.67
N MET A 129 21.16 -15.19 5.70
CA MET A 129 21.73 -14.62 6.92
C MET A 129 20.84 -13.51 7.49
N ARG A 130 20.38 -12.58 6.65
CA ARG A 130 19.47 -11.50 7.05
C ARG A 130 18.15 -12.04 7.59
N ARG A 131 17.61 -13.11 6.98
CA ARG A 131 16.38 -13.76 7.48
C ARG A 131 16.59 -14.46 8.83
N ALA A 132 17.74 -15.08 9.03
CA ALA A 132 18.05 -15.84 10.24
C ALA A 132 18.37 -14.96 11.46
N SER A 133 19.11 -13.86 11.27
CA SER A 133 19.66 -13.05 12.37
C SER A 133 19.44 -11.55 12.25
N GLY A 134 18.86 -11.08 11.14
CA GLY A 134 18.58 -9.66 10.90
C GLY A 134 17.16 -9.25 11.31
N ALA A 135 16.80 -8.03 10.90
CA ALA A 135 15.49 -7.44 11.14
C ALA A 135 15.00 -6.68 9.89
N PRO A 136 13.68 -6.39 9.77
CA PRO A 136 13.17 -5.51 8.75
C PRO A 136 13.84 -4.14 8.82
N PHE A 137 14.18 -3.56 7.65
CA PHE A 137 14.62 -2.18 7.58
C PHE A 137 13.39 -1.29 7.35
N ILE A 138 13.09 -0.43 8.30
CA ILE A 138 11.88 0.39 8.31
C ILE A 138 12.22 1.88 8.16
N ALA A 139 11.60 2.52 7.17
CA ALA A 139 11.59 3.97 7.04
C ALA A 139 10.25 4.54 7.55
N LEU A 140 10.30 5.58 8.36
CA LEU A 140 9.13 6.39 8.73
C LEU A 140 9.06 7.60 7.78
N THR A 141 7.94 7.75 7.05
CA THR A 141 7.84 8.68 5.92
C THR A 141 6.77 9.69 6.16
N GLY A 142 6.46 10.43 6.96
CA GLY A 142 5.49 11.52 7.14
C GLY A 142 4.02 11.13 6.97
N SER A 143 3.15 11.98 7.44
CA SER A 143 1.71 11.71 7.54
C SER A 143 0.88 12.17 6.33
N ALA A 144 1.38 13.10 5.54
CA ALA A 144 0.61 13.72 4.44
C ALA A 144 0.72 12.96 3.09
N ARG A 145 1.20 11.70 3.10
CA ARG A 145 1.46 10.93 1.88
C ARG A 145 0.22 10.30 1.27
N ALA A 146 -0.67 9.76 2.11
CA ALA A 146 -1.83 9.01 1.64
C ALA A 146 -2.77 9.89 0.83
N ARG A 147 -3.14 9.41 -0.37
CA ARG A 147 -4.10 10.05 -1.26
C ARG A 147 -5.06 9.03 -1.85
N GLY A 148 -6.21 9.50 -2.30
CA GLY A 148 -7.17 8.68 -3.02
C GLY A 148 -6.64 8.27 -4.40
N THR A 149 -7.06 7.10 -4.84
CA THR A 149 -6.60 6.50 -6.09
C THR A 149 -7.17 7.17 -7.34
N SER A 150 -8.31 7.85 -7.21
CA SER A 150 -8.93 8.62 -8.30
C SER A 150 -8.26 9.97 -8.55
N THR A 151 -7.37 10.44 -7.65
CA THR A 151 -6.66 11.71 -7.83
C THR A 151 -5.39 11.49 -8.65
N PRO A 152 -5.22 12.14 -9.82
CA PRO A 152 -4.01 11.97 -10.63
C PRO A 152 -2.75 12.42 -9.90
N ILE A 153 -1.64 11.73 -10.13
CA ILE A 153 -0.32 12.09 -9.60
C ILE A 153 0.21 13.27 -10.40
N ALA A 154 0.55 14.36 -9.73
CA ALA A 154 1.24 15.46 -10.37
C ALA A 154 2.74 15.16 -10.48
N LEU A 155 3.31 15.30 -11.68
CA LEU A 155 4.76 15.32 -11.89
C LEU A 155 5.21 16.79 -11.91
N ASP A 156 6.02 17.16 -10.95
CA ASP A 156 6.76 18.42 -10.96
C ASP A 156 8.09 18.21 -11.70
N ASP A 157 8.74 19.30 -12.14
CA ASP A 157 9.99 19.25 -12.93
C ASP A 157 11.15 18.53 -12.19
N ASP A 158 11.10 18.47 -10.87
CA ASP A 158 12.07 17.76 -10.03
C ASP A 158 11.71 16.26 -9.80
N ALA A 159 10.61 15.79 -10.36
CA ALA A 159 10.12 14.41 -10.19
C ALA A 159 10.47 13.48 -11.36
N LEU A 160 11.51 13.78 -12.14
CA LEU A 160 11.90 13.03 -13.34
C LEU A 160 12.28 11.56 -13.10
N THR A 161 12.58 11.19 -11.85
CA THR A 161 12.91 9.82 -11.46
C THR A 161 11.85 9.19 -10.56
N LEU A 162 10.58 9.65 -10.65
CA LEU A 162 9.47 9.07 -9.89
C LEU A 162 9.17 7.66 -10.40
N ASP A 163 9.20 6.72 -9.48
CA ASP A 163 9.08 5.28 -9.75
C ASP A 163 7.87 4.70 -8.99
N TRP A 164 7.37 3.56 -9.47
CA TRP A 164 6.26 2.81 -8.91
C TRP A 164 6.74 1.71 -7.98
N GLU A 165 5.92 1.40 -6.96
CA GLU A 165 6.14 0.30 -6.02
C GLU A 165 4.77 -0.28 -5.58
N ALA A 166 4.34 -1.39 -6.21
CA ALA A 166 3.13 -2.09 -5.78
C ALA A 166 3.36 -2.77 -4.42
N GLU A 167 2.52 -2.46 -3.43
CA GLU A 167 2.69 -2.96 -2.08
C GLU A 167 1.37 -3.39 -1.43
N LEU A 168 1.45 -4.43 -0.60
CA LEU A 168 0.45 -4.71 0.40
C LEU A 168 0.56 -3.67 1.51
N ALA A 169 -0.52 -2.94 1.78
CA ALA A 169 -0.62 -2.02 2.89
C ALA A 169 -1.38 -2.67 4.05
N VAL A 170 -0.78 -2.69 5.23
CA VAL A 170 -1.41 -3.14 6.47
C VAL A 170 -1.89 -1.91 7.24
N ILE A 171 -3.15 -1.89 7.67
CA ILE A 171 -3.72 -0.81 8.46
C ILE A 171 -3.86 -1.28 9.91
N ILE A 172 -3.28 -0.54 10.84
CA ILE A 172 -3.29 -0.84 12.27
C ILE A 172 -4.65 -0.46 12.86
N GLY A 173 -5.22 -1.34 13.65
CA GLY A 173 -6.53 -1.13 14.30
C GLY A 173 -6.45 -0.94 15.81
N ARG A 174 -5.34 -1.32 16.44
CA ARG A 174 -5.14 -1.23 17.89
C ARG A 174 -3.78 -0.69 18.22
N ARG A 175 -3.69 0.06 19.32
CA ARG A 175 -2.39 0.51 19.81
C ARG A 175 -1.50 -0.69 20.15
N ALA A 176 -0.27 -0.69 19.64
CA ALA A 176 0.73 -1.72 19.90
C ALA A 176 2.04 -1.09 20.37
N TRP A 177 2.61 -1.65 21.43
CA TRP A 177 3.92 -1.30 21.96
C TRP A 177 4.58 -2.54 22.55
N GLN A 178 5.80 -2.82 22.12
CA GLN A 178 6.58 -4.00 22.53
C GLN A 178 5.79 -5.31 22.35
N LEU A 179 5.11 -5.43 21.20
CA LEU A 179 4.23 -6.54 20.90
C LEU A 179 5.05 -7.79 20.48
N PRO A 180 4.88 -8.94 21.13
CA PRO A 180 5.50 -10.16 20.68
C PRO A 180 4.89 -10.65 19.36
N ARG A 181 5.66 -11.41 18.58
CA ARG A 181 5.28 -11.88 17.23
C ARG A 181 3.92 -12.58 17.20
N GLU A 182 3.65 -13.42 18.19
CA GLU A 182 2.43 -14.24 18.30
C GLU A 182 1.15 -13.37 18.41
N ARG A 183 1.33 -12.13 18.81
CA ARG A 183 0.24 -11.17 18.97
C ARG A 183 0.17 -10.13 17.85
N ALA A 184 1.13 -10.09 16.92
CA ALA A 184 1.22 -9.06 15.90
C ALA A 184 -0.06 -8.93 15.06
N MET A 185 -0.68 -10.05 14.68
CA MET A 185 -1.92 -10.03 13.89
C MET A 185 -3.13 -9.51 14.65
N SER A 186 -3.11 -9.52 15.98
CA SER A 186 -4.25 -9.06 16.80
C SER A 186 -4.46 -7.54 16.76
N VAL A 187 -3.51 -6.78 16.25
CA VAL A 187 -3.60 -5.32 16.14
C VAL A 187 -3.90 -4.84 14.71
N VAL A 188 -3.99 -5.75 13.75
CA VAL A 188 -4.30 -5.43 12.35
C VAL A 188 -5.80 -5.23 12.18
N ALA A 189 -6.19 -4.06 11.67
CA ALA A 189 -7.56 -3.79 11.25
C ALA A 189 -7.88 -4.49 9.93
N GLY A 190 -6.98 -4.40 8.99
CA GLY A 190 -7.14 -4.97 7.65
C GLY A 190 -6.07 -4.51 6.68
N TYR A 191 -6.37 -4.68 5.39
CA TYR A 191 -5.42 -4.50 4.30
C TYR A 191 -5.98 -3.58 3.22
N SER A 192 -5.06 -2.98 2.49
CA SER A 192 -5.34 -2.18 1.30
C SER A 192 -4.21 -2.34 0.28
N ILE A 193 -4.36 -1.71 -0.88
CA ILE A 193 -3.32 -1.63 -1.90
C ILE A 193 -2.62 -0.28 -1.75
N ALA A 194 -1.30 -0.26 -1.75
CA ALA A 194 -0.51 0.96 -1.83
C ALA A 194 0.36 0.96 -3.10
N ASN A 195 0.60 2.16 -3.63
CA ASN A 195 1.68 2.44 -4.57
C ASN A 195 2.66 3.37 -3.87
N ASP A 196 3.76 2.84 -3.35
CA ASP A 196 4.74 3.59 -2.56
C ASP A 196 5.70 4.36 -3.46
N LEU A 197 5.16 5.39 -4.14
CA LEU A 197 5.88 6.18 -5.13
C LEU A 197 7.18 6.74 -4.55
N THR A 198 8.28 6.45 -5.25
CA THR A 198 9.63 6.77 -4.78
C THR A 198 10.39 7.60 -5.82
N LEU A 199 10.93 8.73 -5.39
CA LEU A 199 11.82 9.55 -6.21
C LEU A 199 13.24 8.95 -6.14
N ARG A 200 13.60 8.10 -7.11
CA ARG A 200 14.86 7.34 -7.08
C ARG A 200 16.09 8.22 -7.01
N GLY A 201 16.12 9.34 -7.74
CA GLY A 201 17.23 10.28 -7.71
C GLY A 201 17.43 10.98 -6.36
N ALA A 202 16.49 10.88 -5.43
CA ALA A 202 16.61 11.46 -4.09
C ALA A 202 16.99 10.41 -3.01
N VAL A 203 17.06 9.12 -3.37
CA VAL A 203 17.35 8.06 -2.38
C VAL A 203 18.77 8.17 -1.87
N PHE A 204 19.75 8.31 -2.78
CA PHE A 204 21.16 8.40 -2.43
C PHE A 204 21.68 9.78 -2.78
N ARG A 205 22.31 10.41 -1.82
CA ARG A 205 22.87 11.76 -1.93
C ARG A 205 24.38 11.69 -2.09
N ASP A 206 24.90 12.32 -3.15
CA ASP A 206 26.34 12.34 -3.45
C ASP A 206 27.15 13.14 -2.42
N ASP A 207 26.51 14.12 -1.74
CA ASP A 207 27.15 14.96 -0.71
C ASP A 207 27.33 14.25 0.64
N VAL A 208 26.58 13.15 0.89
CA VAL A 208 26.64 12.38 2.15
C VAL A 208 26.53 10.85 1.90
N PRO A 209 27.35 10.26 1.03
CA PRO A 209 27.19 8.88 0.57
C PRO A 209 27.29 7.84 1.70
N ALA A 210 28.00 8.17 2.78
CA ALA A 210 28.17 7.29 3.93
C ALA A 210 26.91 7.16 4.81
N LEU A 211 25.90 8.04 4.65
CA LEU A 211 24.69 8.04 5.48
C LEU A 211 23.57 7.13 4.95
N GLY A 212 23.76 6.50 3.79
CA GLY A 212 22.79 5.60 3.18
C GLY A 212 21.65 6.34 2.48
N GLY A 213 20.42 5.78 2.54
CA GLY A 213 19.27 6.32 1.80
C GLY A 213 18.55 7.46 2.54
N ASP A 214 18.30 8.56 1.84
CA ASP A 214 17.42 9.65 2.29
C ASP A 214 15.95 9.31 1.99
N TRP A 215 15.36 8.51 2.88
CA TRP A 215 13.99 8.02 2.69
C TRP A 215 12.94 9.12 2.87
N LEU A 216 13.24 10.17 3.63
CA LEU A 216 12.34 11.31 3.76
C LEU A 216 12.28 12.09 2.43
N ALA A 217 13.40 12.43 1.84
CA ALA A 217 13.46 13.14 0.57
C ALA A 217 12.84 12.34 -0.58
N SER A 218 13.07 11.03 -0.58
CA SER A 218 12.62 10.16 -1.68
C SER A 218 11.15 9.73 -1.61
N LYS A 219 10.57 9.60 -0.41
CA LYS A 219 9.23 9.02 -0.22
C LYS A 219 8.20 9.97 0.40
N ALA A 220 8.59 11.01 1.16
CA ALA A 220 7.64 11.78 1.98
C ALA A 220 6.89 12.91 1.24
N ARG A 221 6.90 12.93 -0.08
CA ARG A 221 6.15 13.94 -0.85
C ARG A 221 4.65 13.84 -0.56
N PRO A 222 3.94 14.96 -0.39
CA PRO A 222 2.49 14.95 -0.20
C PRO A 222 1.80 14.24 -1.38
N GLY A 223 0.92 13.30 -1.06
CA GLY A 223 0.21 12.50 -2.06
C GLY A 223 1.06 11.46 -2.80
N SER A 224 2.26 11.13 -2.35
CA SER A 224 3.13 10.10 -2.95
C SER A 224 2.73 8.67 -2.58
N LEU A 225 1.62 8.46 -1.86
CA LEU A 225 1.10 7.16 -1.52
C LEU A 225 -0.36 7.03 -1.99
N PRO A 226 -0.62 6.73 -3.28
CA PRO A 226 -1.94 6.24 -3.68
C PRO A 226 -2.31 5.02 -2.82
N LEU A 227 -3.35 5.14 -1.99
CA LEU A 227 -3.79 4.13 -1.04
C LEU A 227 -5.27 3.79 -1.27
N GLY A 228 -5.58 2.52 -1.37
CA GLY A 228 -6.93 2.05 -1.64
C GLY A 228 -7.07 1.36 -3.01
N PRO A 229 -8.27 1.37 -3.63
CA PRO A 229 -9.49 2.06 -3.17
C PRO A 229 -10.20 1.38 -2.00
N LEU A 230 -9.95 0.08 -1.78
CA LEU A 230 -10.66 -0.71 -0.80
C LEU A 230 -9.85 -0.90 0.48
N PHE A 231 -10.58 -0.97 1.59
CA PHE A 231 -10.14 -1.52 2.85
C PHE A 231 -10.84 -2.86 3.07
N VAL A 232 -10.05 -3.93 3.18
CA VAL A 232 -10.54 -5.28 3.45
C VAL A 232 -10.18 -5.65 4.89
N PRO A 233 -11.17 -5.86 5.78
CA PRO A 233 -10.93 -6.28 7.16
C PRO A 233 -10.05 -7.54 7.25
N ALA A 234 -9.18 -7.62 8.24
CA ALA A 234 -8.20 -8.71 8.38
C ALA A 234 -8.85 -10.10 8.41
N THR A 235 -10.03 -10.22 9.00
CA THR A 235 -10.81 -11.46 9.07
C THR A 235 -11.38 -11.92 7.72
N ARG A 236 -11.36 -11.03 6.70
CA ARG A 236 -11.88 -11.28 5.35
C ARG A 236 -10.78 -11.52 4.32
N ALA A 237 -9.56 -11.12 4.64
CA ALA A 237 -8.41 -11.45 3.83
C ALA A 237 -7.99 -12.90 4.03
N THR A 238 -7.46 -13.51 2.98
CA THR A 238 -6.75 -14.78 3.07
C THR A 238 -5.37 -14.55 3.72
N ASN A 239 -4.47 -15.51 3.67
CA ASN A 239 -3.13 -15.35 4.23
C ASN A 239 -2.39 -14.14 3.62
N PRO A 240 -2.11 -13.05 4.37
CA PRO A 240 -1.47 -11.85 3.82
C PRO A 240 -0.04 -12.10 3.35
N ASP A 241 0.59 -13.16 3.81
CA ASP A 241 1.95 -13.55 3.42
C ASP A 241 1.96 -14.49 2.20
N ASP A 242 0.83 -14.69 1.51
CA ASP A 242 0.77 -15.45 0.25
C ASP A 242 -0.37 -14.98 -0.67
N LEU A 243 -0.29 -13.73 -1.12
CA LEU A 243 -1.22 -13.10 -2.07
C LEU A 243 -0.51 -12.81 -3.39
N ALA A 244 -1.15 -13.08 -4.52
CA ALA A 244 -0.63 -12.61 -5.80
C ALA A 244 -0.70 -11.08 -5.85
N ILE A 245 0.39 -10.44 -6.30
CA ILE A 245 0.54 -8.99 -6.48
C ILE A 245 1.07 -8.70 -7.87
N GLN A 246 0.45 -7.75 -8.56
CA GLN A 246 0.84 -7.37 -9.93
C GLN A 246 0.67 -5.87 -10.13
N LEU A 247 1.63 -5.25 -10.84
CA LEU A 247 1.50 -3.89 -11.37
C LEU A 247 1.63 -3.90 -12.89
N LYS A 248 0.72 -3.20 -13.54
CA LYS A 248 0.81 -2.87 -14.97
C LYS A 248 1.01 -1.38 -15.14
N LEU A 249 1.85 -1.02 -16.11
CA LEU A 249 2.04 0.34 -16.59
C LEU A 249 1.56 0.41 -18.05
N ASN A 250 0.54 1.21 -18.32
CA ASN A 250 -0.08 1.31 -19.66
C ASN A 250 -0.50 -0.05 -20.26
N GLY A 251 -0.93 -0.97 -19.39
CA GLY A 251 -1.35 -2.32 -19.76
C GLY A 251 -0.23 -3.37 -19.80
N GLU A 252 1.04 -2.97 -19.76
CA GLU A 252 2.20 -3.87 -19.72
C GLU A 252 2.55 -4.26 -18.29
N ILE A 253 2.82 -5.55 -18.04
CA ILE A 253 3.18 -6.05 -16.71
C ILE A 253 4.62 -5.64 -16.40
N MET A 254 4.78 -4.84 -15.34
CA MET A 254 6.08 -4.40 -14.83
C MET A 254 6.49 -5.17 -13.58
N GLN A 255 5.53 -5.45 -12.68
CA GLN A 255 5.75 -6.24 -11.47
C GLN A 255 4.75 -7.38 -11.42
N SER A 256 5.21 -8.59 -11.07
CA SER A 256 4.33 -9.76 -10.91
C SER A 256 4.99 -10.76 -9.98
N ASP A 257 4.42 -10.99 -8.79
CA ASP A 257 4.98 -11.84 -7.76
C ASP A 257 3.88 -12.28 -6.76
N ARG A 258 4.30 -12.84 -5.65
CA ARG A 258 3.47 -13.13 -4.48
C ARG A 258 4.08 -12.50 -3.22
N THR A 259 3.25 -12.16 -2.26
CA THR A 259 3.71 -11.66 -0.96
C THR A 259 4.52 -12.70 -0.17
N SER A 260 4.50 -13.97 -0.56
CA SER A 260 5.39 -15.01 0.00
C SER A 260 6.87 -14.83 -0.37
N ASP A 261 7.20 -13.96 -1.35
CA ASP A 261 8.58 -13.57 -1.64
C ASP A 261 9.13 -12.55 -0.61
N MET A 262 8.30 -11.99 0.27
CA MET A 262 8.77 -11.13 1.35
C MET A 262 9.82 -11.84 2.20
N LEU A 263 10.91 -11.13 2.51
CA LEU A 263 11.96 -11.61 3.41
C LEU A 263 11.45 -11.67 4.85
N PHE A 264 10.71 -10.66 5.25
CA PHE A 264 10.03 -10.56 6.55
C PHE A 264 8.53 -10.40 6.31
N GLY A 265 7.72 -11.32 6.81
CA GLY A 265 6.26 -11.28 6.68
C GLY A 265 5.62 -10.21 7.57
N VAL A 266 4.30 -10.05 7.43
CA VAL A 266 3.52 -9.05 8.15
C VAL A 266 3.74 -9.10 9.66
N VAL A 267 3.77 -10.31 10.23
CA VAL A 267 4.03 -10.53 11.67
C VAL A 267 5.39 -9.97 12.10
N ASP A 268 6.44 -10.23 11.30
CA ASP A 268 7.79 -9.77 11.59
C ASP A 268 7.87 -8.25 11.59
N ILE A 269 7.28 -7.63 10.57
CA ILE A 269 7.31 -6.18 10.37
C ILE A 269 6.58 -5.47 11.52
N ILE A 270 5.35 -5.87 11.83
CA ILE A 270 4.55 -5.24 12.89
C ILE A 270 5.20 -5.41 14.26
N SER A 271 5.65 -6.62 14.59
CA SER A 271 6.35 -6.87 15.84
C SER A 271 7.60 -5.99 15.94
N HIS A 272 8.42 -5.95 14.88
CA HIS A 272 9.65 -5.15 14.86
C HIS A 272 9.38 -3.66 15.05
N ILE A 273 8.44 -3.06 14.29
CA ILE A 273 8.10 -1.65 14.44
C ILE A 273 7.65 -1.36 15.89
N SER A 274 6.82 -2.23 16.45
CA SER A 274 6.28 -2.04 17.80
C SER A 274 7.35 -2.08 18.90
N GLN A 275 8.52 -2.70 18.65
CA GLN A 275 9.68 -2.63 19.57
C GLN A 275 10.40 -1.29 19.52
N LEU A 276 10.29 -0.56 18.40
CA LEU A 276 10.99 0.70 18.17
C LEU A 276 10.14 1.93 18.51
N THR A 277 8.84 1.85 18.21
CA THR A 277 7.88 2.96 18.41
C THR A 277 6.47 2.41 18.58
N PRO A 278 5.58 3.09 19.36
CA PRO A 278 4.17 2.70 19.40
C PRO A 278 3.50 2.81 18.03
N LEU A 279 2.82 1.75 17.60
CA LEU A 279 1.87 1.81 16.49
C LEU A 279 0.51 2.27 17.02
N LEU A 280 -0.17 3.11 16.26
CA LEU A 280 -1.47 3.68 16.61
C LEU A 280 -2.57 3.23 15.62
N PRO A 281 -3.84 3.20 16.04
CA PRO A 281 -4.94 2.91 15.14
C PRO A 281 -4.99 3.90 13.97
N GLY A 282 -5.06 3.36 12.76
CA GLY A 282 -5.00 4.10 11.51
C GLY A 282 -3.59 4.21 10.91
N ASP A 283 -2.52 3.86 11.62
CA ASP A 283 -1.18 3.81 11.02
C ASP A 283 -1.14 2.83 9.87
N VAL A 284 -0.35 3.17 8.84
CA VAL A 284 -0.16 2.37 7.62
C VAL A 284 1.24 1.78 7.60
N VAL A 285 1.32 0.48 7.34
CA VAL A 285 2.58 -0.23 7.15
C VAL A 285 2.62 -0.79 5.73
N CYS A 286 3.47 -0.22 4.90
CA CYS A 286 3.81 -0.71 3.56
C CYS A 286 4.84 -1.84 3.69
N THR A 287 4.57 -2.99 3.07
CA THR A 287 5.33 -4.24 3.34
C THR A 287 6.53 -4.45 2.42
N GLY A 288 6.81 -3.49 1.54
CA GLY A 288 7.80 -3.63 0.48
C GLY A 288 7.18 -4.07 -0.84
N SER A 289 7.93 -3.92 -1.91
CA SER A 289 7.48 -4.12 -3.29
C SER A 289 8.30 -5.19 -4.00
N PRO A 290 7.68 -6.00 -4.88
CA PRO A 290 8.39 -7.01 -5.68
C PRO A 290 9.32 -6.40 -6.72
N ALA A 291 10.13 -7.23 -7.38
CA ALA A 291 10.97 -6.86 -8.50
C ALA A 291 10.19 -6.20 -9.65
N GLY A 292 10.86 -5.44 -10.50
CA GLY A 292 10.28 -4.77 -11.66
C GLY A 292 10.04 -3.28 -11.45
N PHE A 293 10.93 -2.62 -10.73
CA PHE A 293 10.96 -1.15 -10.62
C PHE A 293 11.28 -0.49 -11.96
N GLY A 294 10.87 0.75 -12.14
CA GLY A 294 11.21 1.55 -13.32
C GLY A 294 12.72 1.70 -13.52
N SER A 295 13.48 1.77 -12.43
CA SER A 295 14.94 1.80 -12.47
C SER A 295 15.56 0.57 -13.16
N HIS A 296 14.96 -0.62 -13.01
CA HIS A 296 15.38 -1.83 -13.73
C HIS A 296 15.21 -1.68 -15.25
N TYR A 297 14.10 -1.06 -15.67
CA TYR A 297 13.80 -0.85 -17.09
C TYR A 297 14.42 0.42 -17.67
N GLY A 298 15.17 1.21 -16.88
CA GLY A 298 15.67 2.52 -17.30
C GLY A 298 14.54 3.50 -17.62
N ARG A 299 13.36 3.34 -17.01
CA ARG A 299 12.15 4.10 -17.27
C ARG A 299 11.46 4.50 -15.99
N TYR A 300 11.15 5.78 -15.87
CA TYR A 300 10.36 6.36 -14.79
C TYR A 300 9.00 6.85 -15.28
N LEU A 301 8.12 7.21 -14.36
CA LEU A 301 6.79 7.72 -14.66
C LEU A 301 6.85 8.99 -15.53
N ARG A 302 5.91 9.10 -16.46
CA ARG A 302 5.74 10.21 -17.39
C ARG A 302 4.31 10.71 -17.36
N PRO A 303 4.05 11.95 -17.80
CA PRO A 303 2.70 12.43 -18.03
C PRO A 303 1.88 11.43 -18.86
N HIS A 304 0.62 11.25 -18.48
CA HIS A 304 -0.36 10.34 -19.11
C HIS A 304 -0.14 8.86 -18.85
N ASP A 305 0.87 8.45 -18.09
CA ASP A 305 0.98 7.06 -17.66
C ASP A 305 -0.21 6.66 -16.78
N GLU A 306 -0.66 5.42 -16.98
CA GLU A 306 -1.66 4.79 -16.14
C GLU A 306 -1.07 3.53 -15.49
N MET A 307 -1.14 3.48 -14.17
CA MET A 307 -0.74 2.31 -13.37
C MET A 307 -1.99 1.57 -12.90
N GLU A 308 -1.96 0.24 -13.01
CA GLU A 308 -2.98 -0.64 -12.44
C GLU A 308 -2.28 -1.66 -11.54
N ILE A 309 -2.61 -1.63 -10.24
CA ILE A 309 -2.10 -2.59 -9.25
C ILE A 309 -3.24 -3.50 -8.84
N GLY A 310 -3.02 -4.81 -8.87
CA GLY A 310 -3.95 -5.79 -8.34
C GLY A 310 -3.30 -6.62 -7.24
N ILE A 311 -4.03 -6.85 -6.15
CA ILE A 311 -3.64 -7.80 -5.10
C ILE A 311 -4.80 -8.77 -4.88
N GLU A 312 -4.47 -10.05 -4.81
CA GLU A 312 -5.44 -11.14 -4.62
C GLU A 312 -6.32 -10.89 -3.38
N GLY A 313 -7.63 -10.91 -3.58
CA GLY A 313 -8.61 -10.68 -2.51
C GLY A 313 -8.81 -9.22 -2.10
N LEU A 314 -7.95 -8.28 -2.53
CA LEU A 314 -8.04 -6.87 -2.17
C LEU A 314 -8.59 -5.97 -3.30
N GLY A 315 -8.73 -6.51 -4.51
CA GLY A 315 -9.20 -5.75 -5.66
C GLY A 315 -8.08 -5.15 -6.50
N SER A 316 -8.38 -4.06 -7.19
CA SER A 316 -7.41 -3.33 -8.00
C SER A 316 -7.43 -1.83 -7.71
N GLN A 317 -6.26 -1.22 -7.85
CA GLN A 317 -6.02 0.21 -7.77
C GLN A 317 -5.65 0.72 -9.15
N ARG A 318 -6.27 1.81 -9.63
CA ARG A 318 -5.87 2.48 -10.85
C ARG A 318 -5.53 3.94 -10.57
N THR A 319 -4.36 4.37 -11.05
CA THR A 319 -3.85 5.73 -10.81
C THR A 319 -3.25 6.26 -12.10
N ARG A 320 -3.56 7.53 -12.41
CA ARG A 320 -3.04 8.23 -13.60
C ARG A 320 -2.02 9.28 -13.22
N VAL A 321 -1.06 9.51 -14.10
CA VAL A 321 -0.11 10.61 -14.01
C VAL A 321 -0.66 11.79 -14.83
N ALA A 322 -0.84 12.94 -14.17
CA ALA A 322 -1.26 14.16 -14.83
C ALA A 322 -0.11 14.77 -15.65
N SER A 323 -0.44 15.62 -16.61
CA SER A 323 0.54 16.51 -17.21
C SER A 323 1.19 17.39 -16.15
N ALA A 324 2.47 17.70 -16.31
CA ALA A 324 3.14 18.66 -15.45
C ALA A 324 2.30 19.94 -15.38
N ARG A 325 2.00 20.42 -14.17
CA ARG A 325 1.41 21.75 -14.03
C ARG A 325 2.48 22.75 -14.43
N ASN A 326 2.24 23.52 -15.47
CA ASN A 326 2.95 24.77 -15.62
C ASN A 326 2.71 25.57 -14.33
N ARG A 327 3.71 25.69 -13.49
CA ARG A 327 3.73 26.70 -12.43
C ARG A 327 3.85 28.04 -13.14
N SER A 328 2.72 28.53 -13.65
CA SER A 328 2.62 29.96 -13.98
C SER A 328 2.74 30.70 -12.65
N ASN A 329 3.77 31.53 -12.55
CA ASN A 329 4.08 32.43 -11.45
C ASN A 329 2.87 33.17 -10.90
#